data_c2dabfcbd91ef282d6c39e6708ebd852
#
_entry.id   c2dabfcbd91ef282d6c39e6708ebd852
#
_cell.length_a   1.000
_cell.length_b   1.000
_cell.length_c   1.000
_cell.angle_alpha   90.00
_cell.angle_beta   90.00
_cell.angle_gamma   90.00
#
_symmetry.space_group_name_H-M   'P 1'
#
loop_
_entity.id
_entity.type
_entity.pdbx_description
1 polymer ?
#
loop_
_entity_poly.entity_id
_entity_poly.type
_entity_poly.pdbx_seq_one_letter_code
_entity_poly.pdbx_strand_id
1 'polypeptide(L)'
;MHGVQRPLSPYWIYRWEITMWLSSLHRITGLLLSLGAVVLAAWLVALASGPQAFGAMTEVVGAAWFKPLFVGWAFCFFYHLANGVRHLAWDAGYGFDRQRIRSSGWLVIVVTILATAAFSYAAII
;
A
#
# COMPACT_ATOMS: atom_id res chain seq x y z
N MET A 1 51.04 15.22 4.59
CA MET A 1 49.93 14.42 5.15
C MET A 1 48.72 14.60 4.24
N HIS A 2 48.44 13.66 3.36
CA HIS A 2 47.23 13.70 2.56
C HIS A 2 46.06 13.34 3.48
N GLY A 3 45.24 14.32 3.82
CA GLY A 3 44.05 14.13 4.61
C GLY A 3 43.13 13.13 3.89
N VAL A 4 42.79 12.02 4.56
CA VAL A 4 41.83 11.06 4.07
C VAL A 4 40.49 11.79 3.91
N GLN A 5 40.12 12.08 2.68
CA GLN A 5 38.80 12.64 2.38
C GLN A 5 37.76 11.59 2.67
N ARG A 6 37.03 11.73 3.77
CA ARG A 6 35.91 10.85 4.09
C ARG A 6 34.77 11.12 3.10
N PRO A 7 34.08 10.09 2.57
CA PRO A 7 32.92 10.31 1.72
C PRO A 7 31.85 11.10 2.48
N LEU A 8 31.15 11.99 1.76
CA LEU A 8 30.04 12.77 2.32
C LEU A 8 28.94 11.85 2.84
N SER A 9 28.23 12.29 3.87
CA SER A 9 27.09 11.54 4.41
C SER A 9 26.05 11.26 3.31
N PRO A 10 25.54 10.00 3.20
CA PRO A 10 24.53 9.66 2.20
C PRO A 10 23.26 10.51 2.28
N TYR A 11 22.93 11.09 3.43
CA TYR A 11 21.76 11.97 3.60
C TYR A 11 21.84 13.26 2.77
N TRP A 12 23.03 13.74 2.42
CA TRP A 12 23.22 14.99 1.67
C TRP A 12 23.37 14.79 0.17
N ILE A 13 23.84 13.62 -0.26
CA ILE A 13 24.14 13.33 -1.67
C ILE A 13 23.25 12.27 -2.29
N TYR A 14 22.48 11.54 -1.46
CA TYR A 14 21.68 10.43 -1.92
C TYR A 14 20.39 10.92 -2.59
N ARG A 15 20.24 10.60 -3.87
CA ARG A 15 18.99 10.82 -4.61
C ARG A 15 18.17 9.54 -4.56
N TRP A 16 17.00 9.63 -3.96
CA TRP A 16 16.07 8.50 -3.88
C TRP A 16 15.60 8.08 -5.26
N GLU A 17 15.92 6.87 -5.66
CA GLU A 17 15.38 6.26 -6.86
C GLU A 17 13.94 5.79 -6.61
N ILE A 18 13.14 5.68 -7.69
CA ILE A 18 11.75 5.24 -7.64
C ILE A 18 11.60 3.90 -6.89
N THR A 19 12.56 2.99 -7.04
CA THR A 19 12.57 1.68 -6.37
C THR A 19 12.60 1.78 -4.86
N MET A 20 13.32 2.75 -4.31
CA MET A 20 13.40 2.95 -2.86
C MET A 20 12.10 3.51 -2.29
N TRP A 21 11.50 4.49 -2.98
CA TRP A 21 10.18 5.00 -2.61
C TRP A 21 9.14 3.89 -2.62
N LEU A 22 9.09 3.10 -3.69
CA LEU A 22 8.15 1.98 -3.79
C LEU A 22 8.40 0.92 -2.72
N SER A 23 9.64 0.59 -2.40
CA SER A 23 9.98 -0.37 -1.35
C SER A 23 9.57 0.12 0.05
N SER A 24 9.84 1.39 0.36
CA SER A 24 9.44 1.99 1.64
C SER A 24 7.92 2.05 1.77
N LEU A 25 7.23 2.47 0.72
CA LEU A 25 5.77 2.53 0.70
C LEU A 25 5.15 1.13 0.82
N HIS A 26 5.78 0.10 0.23
CA HIS A 26 5.32 -1.29 0.37
C HIS A 26 5.32 -1.76 1.83
N ARG A 27 6.35 -1.43 2.59
CA ARG A 27 6.44 -1.74 4.02
C ARG A 27 5.38 -0.99 4.84
N ILE A 28 5.19 0.30 4.56
CA ILE A 28 4.18 1.13 5.24
C ILE A 28 2.78 0.60 4.95
N THR A 29 2.47 0.34 3.68
CA THR A 29 1.15 -0.20 3.31
C THR A 29 0.90 -1.58 3.90
N GLY A 30 1.91 -2.45 4.02
CA GLY A 30 1.80 -3.73 4.71
C GLY A 30 1.41 -3.58 6.19
N LEU A 31 2.03 -2.64 6.90
CA LEU A 31 1.67 -2.32 8.28
C LEU A 31 0.22 -1.80 8.39
N LEU A 32 -0.17 -0.86 7.53
CA LEU A 32 -1.53 -0.32 7.51
C LEU A 32 -2.58 -1.38 7.17
N LEU A 33 -2.27 -2.32 6.27
CA LEU A 33 -3.14 -3.46 5.99
C LEU A 33 -3.28 -4.40 7.18
N SER A 34 -2.22 -4.61 7.95
CA SER A 34 -2.30 -5.42 9.18
C SER A 34 -3.24 -4.79 10.21
N LEU A 35 -3.23 -3.45 10.34
CA LEU A 35 -4.22 -2.74 11.18
C LEU A 35 -5.63 -2.87 10.60
N GLY A 36 -5.79 -2.75 9.28
CA GLY A 36 -7.06 -2.95 8.60
C GLY A 36 -7.63 -4.37 8.78
N ALA A 37 -6.76 -5.37 8.83
CA ALA A 37 -7.15 -6.76 9.08
C ALA A 37 -7.78 -6.94 10.47
N VAL A 38 -7.34 -6.18 11.48
CA VAL A 38 -7.97 -6.19 12.81
C VAL A 38 -9.40 -5.64 12.74
N VAL A 39 -9.61 -4.56 11.99
CA VAL A 39 -10.96 -4.00 11.78
C VAL A 39 -11.86 -4.99 11.03
N LEU A 40 -11.33 -5.63 9.99
CA LEU A 40 -12.06 -6.67 9.26
C LEU A 40 -12.42 -7.85 10.16
N ALA A 41 -11.49 -8.30 11.00
CA ALA A 41 -11.76 -9.38 11.96
C ALA A 41 -12.86 -8.98 12.96
N ALA A 42 -12.82 -7.76 13.48
CA ALA A 42 -13.86 -7.23 14.36
C ALA A 42 -15.23 -7.17 13.66
N TRP A 43 -15.27 -6.77 12.41
CA TRP A 43 -16.49 -6.75 11.59
C TRP A 43 -17.05 -8.16 11.38
N LEU A 44 -16.20 -9.16 11.08
CA LEU A 44 -16.61 -10.57 10.93
C LEU A 44 -17.12 -11.16 12.25
N VAL A 45 -16.47 -10.82 13.38
CA VAL A 45 -16.94 -11.23 14.71
C VAL A 45 -18.29 -10.61 15.00
N ALA A 46 -18.50 -9.33 14.71
CA ALA A 46 -19.79 -8.67 14.88
C ALA A 46 -20.89 -9.33 14.03
N LEU A 47 -20.57 -9.68 12.78
CA LEU A 47 -21.47 -10.42 11.88
C LEU A 47 -21.88 -11.78 12.47
N ALA A 48 -20.91 -12.51 13.02
CA ALA A 48 -21.14 -13.83 13.64
C ALA A 48 -21.90 -13.72 14.98
N SER A 49 -21.82 -12.58 15.68
CA SER A 49 -22.46 -12.37 17.00
C SER A 49 -23.94 -11.99 16.91
N GLY A 50 -24.47 -11.78 15.72
CA GLY A 50 -25.90 -11.56 15.48
C GLY A 50 -26.28 -10.11 15.12
N PRO A 51 -27.57 -9.88 14.85
CA PRO A 51 -28.04 -8.63 14.20
C PRO A 51 -27.74 -7.35 14.99
N GLN A 52 -27.79 -7.41 16.31
CA GLN A 52 -27.55 -6.23 17.16
C GLN A 52 -26.08 -5.77 17.09
N ALA A 53 -25.13 -6.72 17.24
CA ALA A 53 -23.70 -6.43 17.17
C ALA A 53 -23.31 -6.00 15.75
N PHE A 54 -23.84 -6.67 14.74
CA PHE A 54 -23.61 -6.31 13.35
C PHE A 54 -24.16 -4.94 13.00
N GLY A 55 -25.37 -4.57 13.48
CA GLY A 55 -25.95 -3.24 13.31
C GLY A 55 -25.05 -2.14 13.88
N ALA A 56 -24.61 -2.30 15.13
CA ALA A 56 -23.71 -1.33 15.77
C ALA A 56 -22.39 -1.17 15.01
N MET A 57 -21.79 -2.27 14.54
CA MET A 57 -20.57 -2.22 13.74
C MET A 57 -20.79 -1.55 12.38
N THR A 58 -21.94 -1.82 11.75
CA THR A 58 -22.30 -1.22 10.45
C THR A 58 -22.50 0.30 10.57
N GLU A 59 -23.03 0.80 11.68
CA GLU A 59 -23.13 2.24 11.94
C GLU A 59 -21.74 2.89 11.99
N VAL A 60 -20.77 2.25 12.64
CA VAL A 60 -19.39 2.75 12.73
C VAL A 60 -18.72 2.79 11.35
N VAL A 61 -18.75 1.67 10.62
CA VAL A 61 -18.05 1.60 9.31
C VAL A 61 -18.79 2.37 8.20
N GLY A 62 -20.10 2.58 8.35
CA GLY A 62 -20.92 3.37 7.44
C GLY A 62 -20.84 4.88 7.68
N ALA A 63 -20.27 5.32 8.80
CA ALA A 63 -20.16 6.73 9.14
C ALA A 63 -19.30 7.52 8.12
N ALA A 64 -19.66 8.77 7.89
CA ALA A 64 -19.00 9.62 6.90
C ALA A 64 -17.49 9.78 7.13
N TRP A 65 -17.06 9.81 8.40
CA TRP A 65 -15.63 9.89 8.75
C TRP A 65 -14.84 8.61 8.43
N PHE A 66 -15.51 7.45 8.31
CA PHE A 66 -14.87 6.19 7.99
C PHE A 66 -14.57 6.05 6.49
N LYS A 67 -15.35 6.71 5.63
CA LYS A 67 -15.16 6.64 4.16
C LYS A 67 -13.73 6.96 3.70
N PRO A 68 -13.09 8.07 4.14
CA PRO A 68 -11.71 8.35 3.75
C PRO A 68 -10.70 7.31 4.25
N LEU A 69 -10.92 6.69 5.42
CA LEU A 69 -10.11 5.58 5.90
C LEU A 69 -10.25 4.35 5.00
N PHE A 70 -11.48 4.06 4.60
CA PHE A 70 -11.76 2.96 3.67
C PHE A 70 -11.06 3.15 2.32
N VAL A 71 -11.12 4.35 1.75
CA VAL A 71 -10.38 4.69 0.51
C VAL A 71 -8.86 4.54 0.72
N GLY A 72 -8.34 5.00 1.85
CA GLY A 72 -6.93 4.83 2.22
C GLY A 72 -6.51 3.36 2.33
N TRP A 73 -7.35 2.50 2.91
CA TRP A 73 -7.09 1.05 2.96
C TRP A 73 -7.20 0.39 1.60
N ALA A 74 -8.15 0.80 0.75
CA ALA A 74 -8.25 0.33 -0.63
C ALA A 74 -6.97 0.68 -1.41
N PHE A 75 -6.46 1.91 -1.25
CA PHE A 75 -5.18 2.31 -1.82
C PHE A 75 -4.03 1.42 -1.32
N CYS A 76 -3.93 1.21 0.00
CA CYS A 76 -2.91 0.34 0.58
C CYS A 76 -2.99 -1.08 0.02
N PHE A 77 -4.20 -1.61 -0.13
CA PHE A 77 -4.42 -2.95 -0.67
C PHE A 77 -3.95 -3.07 -2.12
N PHE A 78 -4.42 -2.20 -3.00
CA PHE A 78 -4.06 -2.27 -4.43
C PHE A 78 -2.58 -1.98 -4.66
N TYR A 79 -2.01 -1.03 -3.91
CA TYR A 79 -0.60 -0.74 -3.97
C TYR A 79 0.25 -1.93 -3.51
N HIS A 80 -0.07 -2.49 -2.35
CA HIS A 80 0.66 -3.61 -1.77
C HIS A 80 0.59 -4.84 -2.68
N LEU A 81 -0.58 -5.12 -3.24
CA LEU A 81 -0.79 -6.19 -4.19
C LEU A 81 0.03 -5.98 -5.47
N ALA A 82 -0.10 -4.83 -6.12
CA ALA A 82 0.59 -4.56 -7.39
C ALA A 82 2.11 -4.59 -7.23
N ASN A 83 2.64 -3.97 -6.17
CA ASN A 83 4.07 -4.00 -5.91
C ASN A 83 4.54 -5.38 -5.40
N GLY A 84 3.70 -6.13 -4.71
CA GLY A 84 3.96 -7.52 -4.33
C GLY A 84 4.11 -8.43 -5.55
N VAL A 85 3.21 -8.33 -6.53
CA VAL A 85 3.34 -9.04 -7.82
C VAL A 85 4.66 -8.69 -8.53
N ARG A 86 5.06 -7.40 -8.48
CA ARG A 86 6.36 -6.97 -9.03
C ARG A 86 7.54 -7.64 -8.30
N HIS A 87 7.50 -7.77 -6.97
CA HIS A 87 8.53 -8.47 -6.22
C HIS A 87 8.57 -9.96 -6.57
N LEU A 88 7.41 -10.61 -6.69
CA LEU A 88 7.34 -12.01 -7.13
C LEU A 88 7.92 -12.23 -8.54
N ALA A 89 7.72 -11.27 -9.45
CA ALA A 89 8.35 -11.33 -10.77
C ALA A 89 9.89 -11.27 -10.69
N TRP A 90 10.43 -10.45 -9.78
CA TRP A 90 11.86 -10.42 -9.52
C TRP A 90 12.38 -11.71 -8.88
N ASP A 91 11.66 -12.26 -7.90
CA ASP A 91 12.02 -13.55 -7.29
C ASP A 91 12.04 -14.69 -8.32
N ALA A 92 11.21 -14.61 -9.36
CA ALA A 92 11.20 -15.51 -10.50
C ALA A 92 12.27 -15.19 -11.56
N GLY A 93 13.12 -14.19 -11.33
CA GLY A 93 14.23 -13.83 -12.23
C GLY A 93 13.87 -12.87 -13.37
N TYR A 94 12.70 -12.24 -13.36
CA TYR A 94 12.25 -11.36 -14.45
C TYR A 94 12.38 -9.87 -14.10
N GLY A 95 12.73 -9.04 -15.10
CA GLY A 95 12.54 -7.59 -15.03
C GLY A 95 13.65 -6.82 -14.32
N PHE A 96 14.89 -7.32 -14.25
CA PHE A 96 16.03 -6.65 -13.61
C PHE A 96 16.70 -5.56 -14.43
N ASP A 97 16.34 -5.40 -15.71
CA ASP A 97 16.87 -4.32 -16.53
C ASP A 97 16.43 -2.96 -15.97
N ARG A 98 17.35 -1.99 -15.96
CA ARG A 98 17.07 -0.64 -15.43
C ARG A 98 15.80 -0.01 -16.03
N GLN A 99 15.55 -0.20 -17.31
CA GLN A 99 14.36 0.30 -17.98
C GLN A 99 13.09 -0.39 -17.48
N ARG A 100 13.12 -1.73 -17.35
CA ARG A 100 11.98 -2.52 -16.82
C ARG A 100 11.69 -2.21 -15.36
N ILE A 101 12.72 -2.00 -14.56
CA ILE A 101 12.59 -1.59 -13.15
C ILE A 101 11.82 -0.27 -13.05
N ARG A 102 12.13 0.73 -13.89
CA ARG A 102 11.44 2.03 -13.89
C ARG A 102 10.03 1.93 -14.45
N SER A 103 9.83 1.25 -15.58
CA SER A 103 8.51 1.12 -16.21
C SER A 103 7.55 0.32 -15.34
N SER A 104 7.98 -0.80 -14.73
CA SER A 104 7.16 -1.56 -13.79
C SER A 104 6.81 -0.77 -12.54
N GLY A 105 7.72 0.10 -12.05
CA GLY A 105 7.44 0.99 -10.95
C GLY A 105 6.31 1.99 -11.27
N TRP A 106 6.33 2.61 -12.43
CA TRP A 106 5.26 3.49 -12.87
C TRP A 106 3.95 2.74 -13.11
N LEU A 107 4.03 1.52 -13.67
CA LEU A 107 2.85 0.66 -13.83
C LEU A 107 2.16 0.38 -12.50
N VAL A 108 2.91 0.06 -11.45
CA VAL A 108 2.37 -0.13 -10.09
C VAL A 108 1.59 1.11 -9.65
N ILE A 109 2.14 2.31 -9.82
CA ILE A 109 1.47 3.56 -9.42
C ILE A 109 0.16 3.74 -10.20
N VAL A 110 0.20 3.62 -11.52
CA VAL A 110 -0.98 3.81 -12.38
C VAL A 110 -2.07 2.78 -12.06
N VAL A 111 -1.73 1.50 -11.97
CA VAL A 111 -2.67 0.43 -11.62
C VAL A 111 -3.28 0.67 -10.26
N THR A 112 -2.49 1.07 -9.26
CA THR A 112 -2.98 1.38 -7.91
C THR A 112 -4.02 2.49 -7.93
N ILE A 113 -3.72 3.61 -8.59
CA ILE A 113 -4.63 4.76 -8.65
C ILE A 113 -5.94 4.38 -9.35
N LEU A 114 -5.86 3.73 -10.50
CA LEU A 114 -7.05 3.32 -11.27
C LEU A 114 -7.90 2.30 -10.51
N ALA A 115 -7.27 1.28 -9.92
CA ALA A 115 -7.99 0.27 -9.16
C ALA A 115 -8.64 0.85 -7.90
N THR A 116 -7.92 1.73 -7.18
CA THR A 116 -8.48 2.41 -6.00
C THR A 116 -9.67 3.29 -6.39
N ALA A 117 -9.55 4.06 -7.46
CA ALA A 117 -10.63 4.94 -7.93
C ALA A 117 -11.86 4.12 -8.35
N ALA A 118 -11.67 3.07 -9.16
CA ALA A 118 -12.77 2.22 -9.62
C ALA A 118 -13.48 1.50 -8.46
N PHE A 119 -12.69 0.94 -7.52
CA PHE A 119 -13.23 0.25 -6.36
C PHE A 119 -13.97 1.20 -5.42
N SER A 120 -13.40 2.37 -5.14
CA SER A 120 -14.00 3.37 -4.26
C SER A 120 -15.29 3.93 -4.87
N TYR A 121 -15.32 4.16 -6.18
CA TYR A 121 -16.52 4.55 -6.90
C TYR A 121 -17.63 3.51 -6.74
N ALA A 122 -17.33 2.23 -6.99
CA ALA A 122 -18.32 1.16 -6.90
C ALA A 122 -18.80 0.86 -5.46
N ALA A 123 -17.94 1.13 -4.45
CA ALA A 123 -18.26 0.81 -3.05
C ALA A 123 -18.93 1.95 -2.27
N ILE A 124 -18.78 3.21 -2.71
CA ILE A 124 -19.22 4.40 -1.97
C ILE A 124 -20.42 5.12 -2.65
N ILE A 125 -20.56 4.94 -3.96
CA ILE A 125 -21.61 5.53 -4.78
C ILE A 125 -22.60 4.46 -5.19
#